data_89b2597b7b4a8e55764ebfba4cfd8d4e
#
_entry.id   89b2597b7b4a8e55764ebfba4cfd8d4e
#
_cell.length_a   1.000
_cell.length_b   1.000
_cell.length_c   1.000
_cell.angle_alpha   90.00
_cell.angle_beta   90.00
_cell.angle_gamma   90.00
#
_symmetry.space_group_name_H-M   'P 1'
#
loop_
_entity.id
_entity.type
_entity.pdbx_description
1 polymer ?
#
loop_
_entity_poly.entity_id
_entity_poly.type
_entity_poly.pdbx_seq_one_letter_code
_entity_poly.pdbx_strand_id
1 'polypeptide(L)'
;MSGVVSAGDTGLGGDPWLAGTGPLTVRTTEVPDSGDVLAGLPEPAVVAWVRHGAGLAGWGEAARITLPSGEDRFTAGEKWLRSAFETTVVTDEVRLPGTGPVAFGTFTFDASCDGSTLIVPRVLRGRDGHGRAWLTTFGPVGTDRVQPERPPAGVRWHDGSLPPPRWEQAVARAVAAIKASDREGGSLRKVVLSRDLYATAAEPIDARVLLRRLASRYPDCYTFACDGMVGATPELLIQRAWRAVSALVLAGTTPRGGTAAEDDALGAALLADAKNTEEHAYAVASMRDSLGPLCEELDIEPGPVLLKLPNLQHLATHVRGKLARPGPGGSLRSALGLAGAVHPTAAVCGTPTGTAMELIRELEQMDRERYAGPVGWMDASGNGEWGIALRCAQLDGRTARLFAGGGIVAGSDPEAELAEAQVKFRPMRNALDF
;
A
#
# COMPACT_ATOMS: atom_id res chain seq x y z
N MET A 1 -29.94 -17.00 10.99
CA MET A 1 -29.01 -18.08 11.40
C MET A 1 -28.23 -18.46 10.16
N SER A 2 -27.09 -17.83 9.97
CA SER A 2 -26.19 -18.07 8.84
C SER A 2 -24.94 -18.67 9.45
N GLY A 3 -24.69 -19.94 9.15
CA GLY A 3 -23.57 -20.70 9.71
C GLY A 3 -22.25 -20.20 9.13
N VAL A 4 -21.41 -19.67 9.99
CA VAL A 4 -19.99 -19.45 9.73
C VAL A 4 -19.32 -20.82 9.74
N VAL A 5 -18.90 -21.34 8.60
CA VAL A 5 -18.02 -22.50 8.51
C VAL A 5 -16.63 -22.03 8.92
N SER A 6 -16.23 -22.44 10.11
CA SER A 6 -14.85 -22.34 10.62
C SER A 6 -13.95 -23.20 9.75
N ALA A 7 -13.08 -22.62 8.94
CA ALA A 7 -12.02 -23.31 8.25
C ALA A 7 -10.81 -23.43 9.20
N GLY A 8 -10.81 -24.48 10.00
CA GLY A 8 -9.63 -24.97 10.70
C GLY A 8 -9.02 -26.11 9.92
N ASP A 9 -8.17 -25.81 8.94
CA ASP A 9 -7.15 -26.76 8.47
C ASP A 9 -6.01 -25.98 7.82
N THR A 10 -4.86 -25.94 8.50
CA THR A 10 -3.63 -25.28 8.06
C THR A 10 -2.81 -26.15 7.09
N GLY A 11 -3.48 -26.88 6.20
CA GLY A 11 -2.86 -27.64 5.14
C GLY A 11 -2.77 -26.81 3.85
N LEU A 12 -1.57 -26.39 3.48
CA LEU A 12 -1.25 -25.73 2.18
C LEU A 12 -1.49 -26.64 0.95
N GLY A 13 -2.33 -27.67 1.04
CA GLY A 13 -2.55 -28.71 0.03
C GLY A 13 -3.97 -28.81 -0.55
N GLY A 14 -4.89 -27.84 -0.31
CA GLY A 14 -6.22 -27.79 -0.92
C GLY A 14 -6.21 -27.10 -2.29
N ASP A 15 -7.23 -27.36 -3.12
CA ASP A 15 -7.45 -26.63 -4.38
C ASP A 15 -7.59 -25.14 -4.09
N PRO A 16 -6.69 -24.26 -4.60
CA PRO A 16 -6.75 -22.82 -4.33
C PRO A 16 -7.97 -22.13 -4.95
N TRP A 17 -8.72 -22.81 -5.83
CA TRP A 17 -9.80 -22.21 -6.58
C TRP A 17 -11.16 -22.43 -5.94
N LEU A 18 -11.96 -21.36 -5.83
CA LEU A 18 -13.31 -21.40 -5.25
C LEU A 18 -14.35 -22.12 -6.11
N ALA A 19 -14.05 -22.44 -7.37
CA ALA A 19 -14.97 -23.02 -8.33
C ALA A 19 -14.42 -24.29 -8.99
N GLY A 20 -14.74 -25.45 -8.43
CA GLY A 20 -14.80 -26.69 -9.20
C GLY A 20 -13.50 -27.46 -9.42
N THR A 21 -13.66 -28.75 -9.73
CA THR A 21 -12.60 -29.71 -10.01
C THR A 21 -12.14 -29.59 -11.47
N GLY A 22 -10.99 -28.98 -11.72
CA GLY A 22 -10.35 -28.96 -13.03
C GLY A 22 -9.45 -27.73 -13.23
N PRO A 23 -8.57 -27.71 -14.24
CA PRO A 23 -7.69 -26.58 -14.50
C PRO A 23 -8.54 -25.35 -14.86
N LEU A 24 -8.32 -24.25 -14.13
CA LEU A 24 -9.01 -23.00 -14.37
C LEU A 24 -8.45 -22.34 -15.65
N THR A 25 -9.33 -21.95 -16.57
CA THR A 25 -8.93 -21.22 -17.76
C THR A 25 -8.86 -19.72 -17.47
N VAL A 26 -7.72 -19.12 -17.79
CA VAL A 26 -7.51 -17.69 -17.73
C VAL A 26 -7.36 -17.13 -19.13
N ARG A 27 -8.18 -16.15 -19.48
CA ARG A 27 -8.14 -15.52 -20.79
C ARG A 27 -7.97 -14.02 -20.67
N THR A 28 -6.95 -13.47 -21.33
CA THR A 28 -6.75 -12.04 -21.51
C THR A 28 -6.94 -11.66 -22.96
N THR A 29 -7.83 -10.70 -23.21
CA THR A 29 -8.11 -10.15 -24.55
C THR A 29 -7.97 -8.64 -24.53
N GLU A 30 -7.52 -8.05 -25.63
CA GLU A 30 -7.54 -6.62 -25.83
C GLU A 30 -8.99 -6.15 -26.02
N VAL A 31 -9.35 -5.03 -25.41
CA VAL A 31 -10.68 -4.43 -25.48
C VAL A 31 -10.56 -2.94 -25.83
N PRO A 32 -11.63 -2.32 -26.38
CA PRO A 32 -11.64 -0.86 -26.57
C PRO A 32 -11.35 -0.12 -25.28
N ASP A 33 -10.49 0.91 -25.36
CA ASP A 33 -10.16 1.75 -24.21
C ASP A 33 -11.36 2.62 -23.80
N SER A 34 -11.86 2.41 -22.59
CA SER A 34 -12.95 3.21 -22.01
C SER A 34 -12.46 4.52 -21.37
N GLY A 35 -11.15 4.76 -21.34
CA GLY A 35 -10.54 5.94 -20.73
C GLY A 35 -10.44 5.93 -19.20
N ASP A 36 -11.22 5.10 -18.52
CA ASP A 36 -11.23 4.99 -17.05
C ASP A 36 -11.41 3.53 -16.63
N VAL A 37 -10.38 2.98 -15.98
CA VAL A 37 -10.39 1.59 -15.51
C VAL A 37 -11.36 1.37 -14.33
N LEU A 38 -11.72 2.43 -13.59
CA LEU A 38 -12.66 2.38 -12.46
C LEU A 38 -14.12 2.55 -12.88
N ALA A 39 -14.40 2.89 -14.15
CA ALA A 39 -15.76 3.12 -14.61
C ALA A 39 -16.59 1.84 -14.60
N GLY A 40 -17.81 1.90 -14.04
CA GLY A 40 -18.82 0.82 -14.12
C GLY A 40 -18.39 -0.46 -13.41
N LEU A 41 -17.63 -0.40 -12.33
CA LEU A 41 -17.37 -1.55 -11.46
C LEU A 41 -18.70 -2.06 -10.89
N PRO A 42 -19.00 -3.37 -10.96
CA PRO A 42 -20.37 -3.87 -10.74
C PRO A 42 -20.77 -3.93 -9.27
N GLU A 43 -19.81 -4.09 -8.35
CA GLU A 43 -20.06 -4.32 -6.93
C GLU A 43 -19.05 -3.58 -6.05
N PRO A 44 -19.36 -3.34 -4.73
CA PRO A 44 -18.44 -2.66 -3.82
C PRO A 44 -17.16 -3.45 -3.47
N ALA A 45 -17.23 -4.78 -3.52
CA ALA A 45 -16.10 -5.66 -3.22
C ALA A 45 -15.15 -5.72 -4.42
N VAL A 46 -14.29 -4.71 -4.55
CA VAL A 46 -13.35 -4.55 -5.66
C VAL A 46 -11.91 -4.59 -5.20
N VAL A 47 -11.02 -4.95 -6.11
CA VAL A 47 -9.58 -4.73 -6.01
C VAL A 47 -9.17 -3.70 -7.05
N ALA A 48 -8.27 -2.80 -6.70
CA ALA A 48 -7.82 -1.75 -7.62
C ALA A 48 -6.40 -1.30 -7.30
N TRP A 49 -5.68 -0.92 -8.36
CA TRP A 49 -4.39 -0.24 -8.30
C TRP A 49 -4.27 0.66 -9.52
N VAL A 50 -4.50 1.97 -9.33
CA VAL A 50 -4.70 2.90 -10.45
C VAL A 50 -3.95 4.20 -10.20
N ARG A 51 -3.28 4.72 -11.24
CA ARG A 51 -2.62 6.02 -11.24
C ARG A 51 -2.77 6.68 -12.61
N HIS A 52 -3.11 7.98 -12.67
CA HIS A 52 -3.35 8.72 -13.92
C HIS A 52 -4.35 8.02 -14.87
N GLY A 53 -5.35 7.35 -14.31
CA GLY A 53 -6.35 6.61 -15.10
C GLY A 53 -5.84 5.32 -15.72
N ALA A 54 -4.57 4.95 -15.52
CA ALA A 54 -3.98 3.67 -15.93
C ALA A 54 -3.83 2.74 -14.71
N GLY A 55 -3.78 1.44 -14.94
CA GLY A 55 -3.62 0.42 -13.91
C GLY A 55 -4.61 -0.72 -14.05
N LEU A 56 -4.97 -1.32 -12.92
CA LEU A 56 -5.77 -2.53 -12.83
C LEU A 56 -6.97 -2.32 -11.90
N ALA A 57 -8.13 -2.84 -12.27
CA ALA A 57 -9.30 -2.93 -11.38
C ALA A 57 -10.04 -4.24 -11.64
N GLY A 58 -10.43 -4.93 -10.57
CA GLY A 58 -11.05 -6.24 -10.66
C GLY A 58 -12.18 -6.42 -9.65
N TRP A 59 -13.02 -7.44 -9.91
CA TRP A 59 -14.15 -7.80 -9.07
C TRP A 59 -14.43 -9.29 -9.09
N GLY A 60 -15.27 -9.74 -8.17
CA GLY A 60 -15.49 -11.15 -7.87
C GLY A 60 -14.21 -11.82 -7.35
N GLU A 61 -14.34 -12.98 -6.81
CA GLU A 61 -13.21 -13.76 -6.32
C GLU A 61 -13.10 -15.08 -7.06
N ALA A 62 -11.96 -15.35 -7.70
CA ALA A 62 -11.61 -16.66 -8.22
C ALA A 62 -10.88 -17.47 -7.14
N ALA A 63 -10.01 -16.82 -6.38
CA ALA A 63 -9.31 -17.42 -5.24
C ALA A 63 -8.96 -16.36 -4.19
N ARG A 64 -8.85 -16.81 -2.93
CA ARG A 64 -8.43 -16.00 -1.79
C ARG A 64 -7.61 -16.84 -0.81
N ILE A 65 -6.64 -16.22 -0.17
CA ILE A 65 -5.98 -16.76 1.01
C ILE A 65 -5.79 -15.66 2.05
N THR A 66 -6.03 -15.98 3.31
CA THR A 66 -5.53 -15.23 4.45
C THR A 66 -4.28 -15.93 4.94
N LEU A 67 -3.18 -15.18 4.97
CA LEU A 67 -1.87 -15.69 5.33
C LEU A 67 -1.71 -15.66 6.87
N PRO A 68 -1.04 -16.64 7.45
CA PRO A 68 -0.72 -16.62 8.87
C PRO A 68 0.23 -15.47 9.19
N SER A 69 0.21 -15.02 10.45
CA SER A 69 1.25 -14.13 10.99
C SER A 69 2.63 -14.81 10.92
N GLY A 70 3.66 -14.01 10.90
CA GLY A 70 5.05 -14.45 10.86
C GLY A 70 5.87 -13.77 9.78
N GLU A 71 7.19 -13.84 9.92
CA GLU A 71 8.14 -13.30 8.94
C GLU A 71 8.00 -13.97 7.56
N ASP A 72 7.57 -15.23 7.54
CA ASP A 72 7.41 -16.03 6.32
C ASP A 72 6.15 -15.70 5.51
N ARG A 73 5.28 -14.77 5.94
CA ARG A 73 3.99 -14.49 5.28
C ARG A 73 4.14 -14.12 3.80
N PHE A 74 5.19 -13.41 3.41
CA PHE A 74 5.47 -13.08 2.00
C PHE A 74 5.85 -14.34 1.21
N THR A 75 6.74 -15.16 1.76
CA THR A 75 7.17 -16.42 1.15
C THR A 75 6.00 -17.40 1.03
N ALA A 76 5.15 -17.48 2.05
CA ALA A 76 3.94 -18.30 2.03
C ALA A 76 2.97 -17.82 0.93
N GLY A 77 2.79 -16.50 0.77
CA GLY A 77 2.02 -15.91 -0.30
C GLY A 77 2.57 -16.22 -1.68
N GLU A 78 3.89 -16.11 -1.90
CA GLU A 78 4.52 -16.48 -3.18
C GLU A 78 4.33 -17.96 -3.51
N LYS A 79 4.49 -18.85 -2.53
CA LYS A 79 4.27 -20.29 -2.73
C LYS A 79 2.84 -20.60 -3.12
N TRP A 80 1.87 -19.98 -2.43
CA TRP A 80 0.47 -20.17 -2.75
C TRP A 80 0.13 -19.67 -4.15
N LEU A 81 0.59 -18.45 -4.53
CA LEU A 81 0.36 -17.90 -5.88
C LEU A 81 0.99 -18.77 -6.96
N ARG A 82 2.21 -19.26 -6.75
CA ARG A 82 2.85 -20.16 -7.70
C ARG A 82 2.03 -21.43 -7.91
N SER A 83 1.63 -22.08 -6.83
CA SER A 83 0.79 -23.28 -6.89
C SER A 83 -0.54 -23.01 -7.59
N ALA A 84 -1.19 -21.89 -7.28
CA ALA A 84 -2.45 -21.49 -7.92
C ALA A 84 -2.26 -21.27 -9.43
N PHE A 85 -1.26 -20.50 -9.82
CA PHE A 85 -1.09 -20.14 -11.24
C PHE A 85 -0.55 -21.28 -12.10
N GLU A 86 0.27 -22.19 -11.56
CA GLU A 86 0.76 -23.39 -12.27
C GLU A 86 -0.37 -24.34 -12.70
N THR A 87 -1.51 -24.30 -12.02
CA THR A 87 -2.68 -25.13 -12.35
C THR A 87 -3.61 -24.49 -13.37
N THR A 88 -3.31 -23.29 -13.90
CA THR A 88 -4.16 -22.58 -14.85
C THR A 88 -3.76 -22.83 -16.31
N VAL A 89 -4.77 -22.86 -17.19
CA VAL A 89 -4.56 -22.82 -18.65
C VAL A 89 -4.71 -21.37 -19.12
N VAL A 90 -3.60 -20.74 -19.50
CA VAL A 90 -3.53 -19.32 -19.82
C VAL A 90 -3.56 -19.07 -21.32
N THR A 91 -4.48 -18.21 -21.78
CA THR A 91 -4.46 -17.58 -23.11
C THR A 91 -4.35 -16.08 -22.93
N ASP A 92 -3.21 -15.51 -23.29
CA ASP A 92 -2.92 -14.08 -23.15
C ASP A 92 -2.54 -13.48 -24.51
N GLU A 93 -3.41 -12.65 -25.07
CA GLU A 93 -3.22 -11.98 -26.35
C GLU A 93 -2.43 -10.68 -26.21
N VAL A 94 -2.29 -10.12 -24.98
CA VAL A 94 -1.71 -8.79 -24.72
C VAL A 94 -0.25 -8.86 -24.29
N ARG A 95 0.10 -9.74 -23.36
CA ARG A 95 1.47 -10.05 -22.90
C ARG A 95 2.22 -8.85 -22.31
N LEU A 96 1.56 -8.09 -21.46
CA LEU A 96 2.14 -6.99 -20.69
C LEU A 96 2.21 -7.36 -19.18
N PRO A 97 3.01 -6.64 -18.37
CA PRO A 97 2.85 -6.71 -16.93
C PRO A 97 1.40 -6.40 -16.51
N GLY A 98 0.83 -7.25 -15.64
CA GLY A 98 -0.58 -7.12 -15.24
C GLY A 98 -1.59 -7.79 -16.18
N THR A 99 -1.14 -8.62 -17.12
CA THR A 99 -1.99 -9.51 -17.93
C THR A 99 -1.86 -10.96 -17.47
N GLY A 100 -2.74 -11.84 -17.94
CA GLY A 100 -2.79 -13.22 -17.44
C GLY A 100 -3.29 -13.31 -16.00
N PRO A 101 -2.86 -14.34 -15.25
CA PRO A 101 -3.19 -14.47 -13.82
C PRO A 101 -2.55 -13.36 -12.99
N VAL A 102 -3.39 -12.61 -12.25
CA VAL A 102 -2.97 -11.52 -11.36
C VAL A 102 -3.62 -11.69 -10.00
N ALA A 103 -2.85 -11.49 -8.94
CA ALA A 103 -3.35 -11.39 -7.58
C ALA A 103 -3.08 -10.00 -7.01
N PHE A 104 -4.04 -9.49 -6.25
CA PHE A 104 -3.90 -8.33 -5.39
C PHE A 104 -3.62 -8.78 -3.97
N GLY A 105 -2.95 -7.93 -3.20
CA GLY A 105 -2.70 -8.25 -1.81
C GLY A 105 -2.57 -7.02 -0.94
N THR A 106 -2.78 -7.28 0.35
CA THR A 106 -2.48 -6.33 1.41
C THR A 106 -1.91 -7.08 2.60
N PHE A 107 -0.80 -6.58 3.13
CA PHE A 107 -0.03 -7.24 4.18
C PHE A 107 -0.04 -6.40 5.45
N THR A 108 -0.02 -7.07 6.59
CA THR A 108 0.10 -6.41 7.88
C THR A 108 1.43 -5.68 8.01
N PHE A 109 1.42 -4.53 8.69
CA PHE A 109 2.64 -3.79 9.03
C PHE A 109 3.56 -4.61 9.91
N ASP A 110 3.01 -5.16 10.99
CA ASP A 110 3.74 -6.01 11.92
C ASP A 110 3.60 -7.49 11.53
N ALA A 111 4.72 -8.20 11.46
CA ALA A 111 4.73 -9.62 11.15
C ALA A 111 4.02 -10.48 12.20
N SER A 112 3.93 -10.00 13.44
CA SER A 112 3.24 -10.71 14.53
C SER A 112 1.71 -10.65 14.44
N CYS A 113 1.16 -9.80 13.55
CA CYS A 113 -0.29 -9.60 13.40
C CYS A 113 -0.86 -10.44 12.26
N ASP A 114 -2.07 -10.95 12.45
CA ASP A 114 -2.84 -11.66 11.42
C ASP A 114 -3.55 -10.67 10.49
N GLY A 115 -3.96 -11.14 9.30
CA GLY A 115 -4.80 -10.37 8.38
C GLY A 115 -4.16 -10.02 7.04
N SER A 116 -2.95 -10.50 6.76
CA SER A 116 -2.39 -10.43 5.41
C SER A 116 -3.20 -11.28 4.45
N THR A 117 -3.56 -10.74 3.28
CA THR A 117 -4.49 -11.38 2.34
C THR A 117 -4.00 -11.24 0.91
N LEU A 118 -4.21 -12.30 0.12
CA LEU A 118 -4.08 -12.27 -1.34
C LEU A 118 -5.42 -12.65 -1.98
N ILE A 119 -5.80 -11.95 -3.04
CA ILE A 119 -7.06 -12.12 -3.77
C ILE A 119 -6.75 -12.20 -5.26
N VAL A 120 -7.24 -13.25 -5.91
CA VAL A 120 -7.29 -13.35 -7.38
C VAL A 120 -8.70 -12.95 -7.81
N PRO A 121 -8.89 -11.82 -8.50
CA PRO A 121 -10.22 -11.42 -8.95
C PRO A 121 -10.71 -12.33 -10.07
N ARG A 122 -12.05 -12.54 -10.16
CA ARG A 122 -12.65 -13.32 -11.25
C ARG A 122 -12.58 -12.59 -12.58
N VAL A 123 -12.73 -11.29 -12.54
CA VAL A 123 -12.64 -10.41 -13.70
C VAL A 123 -11.67 -9.29 -13.39
N LEU A 124 -10.74 -9.04 -14.29
CA LEU A 124 -9.75 -7.97 -14.17
C LEU A 124 -9.76 -7.12 -15.44
N ARG A 125 -9.96 -5.84 -15.29
CA ARG A 125 -9.77 -4.84 -16.34
C ARG A 125 -8.42 -4.17 -16.13
N GLY A 126 -7.65 -4.02 -17.19
CA GLY A 126 -6.40 -3.29 -17.17
C GLY A 126 -6.33 -2.22 -18.27
N ARG A 127 -5.54 -1.21 -18.01
CA ARG A 127 -5.22 -0.13 -18.95
C ARG A 127 -3.80 0.35 -18.72
N ASP A 128 -3.03 0.47 -19.77
CA ASP A 128 -1.69 1.09 -19.72
C ASP A 128 -1.78 2.63 -19.92
N GLY A 129 -0.66 3.32 -19.73
CA GLY A 129 -0.56 4.76 -19.93
C GLY A 129 -0.57 5.19 -21.42
N HIS A 130 -0.65 4.23 -22.37
CA HIS A 130 -0.55 4.45 -23.82
C HIS A 130 -1.87 4.20 -24.54
N GLY A 131 -2.96 3.92 -23.80
CA GLY A 131 -4.31 3.71 -24.35
C GLY A 131 -4.62 2.28 -24.76
N ARG A 132 -3.78 1.28 -24.43
CA ARG A 132 -4.14 -0.12 -24.55
C ARG A 132 -4.95 -0.54 -23.34
N ALA A 133 -6.05 -1.24 -23.59
CA ALA A 133 -6.92 -1.77 -22.53
C ALA A 133 -7.18 -3.25 -22.76
N TRP A 134 -7.34 -3.99 -21.67
CA TRP A 134 -7.58 -5.44 -21.71
C TRP A 134 -8.56 -5.90 -20.64
N LEU A 135 -9.13 -7.06 -20.87
CA LEU A 135 -9.96 -7.79 -19.93
C LEU A 135 -9.37 -9.18 -19.72
N THR A 136 -9.10 -9.52 -18.46
CA THR A 136 -8.72 -10.87 -18.04
C THR A 136 -9.87 -11.51 -17.28
N THR A 137 -10.20 -12.76 -17.61
CA THR A 137 -11.27 -13.52 -16.97
C THR A 137 -10.79 -14.87 -16.49
N PHE A 138 -11.26 -15.28 -15.32
CA PHE A 138 -10.98 -16.58 -14.71
C PHE A 138 -12.23 -17.45 -14.81
N GLY A 139 -12.18 -18.46 -15.68
CA GLY A 139 -13.33 -19.32 -15.98
C GLY A 139 -14.43 -18.59 -16.75
N PRO A 140 -15.64 -19.17 -16.82
CA PRO A 140 -16.79 -18.56 -17.46
C PRO A 140 -17.24 -17.32 -16.67
N VAL A 141 -17.45 -16.22 -17.38
CA VAL A 141 -17.97 -14.97 -16.82
C VAL A 141 -19.48 -14.91 -17.06
N GLY A 142 -20.24 -14.73 -15.97
CA GLY A 142 -21.64 -14.38 -16.05
C GLY A 142 -21.85 -12.91 -16.42
N THR A 143 -23.09 -12.53 -16.66
CA THR A 143 -23.48 -11.12 -16.79
C THR A 143 -23.60 -10.51 -15.41
N ASP A 144 -22.57 -9.79 -14.97
CA ASP A 144 -22.60 -9.09 -13.70
C ASP A 144 -23.59 -7.92 -13.76
N ARG A 145 -24.56 -7.93 -12.85
CA ARG A 145 -25.47 -6.80 -12.72
C ARG A 145 -24.79 -5.70 -11.94
N VAL A 146 -24.55 -4.55 -12.59
CA VAL A 146 -23.98 -3.38 -11.93
C VAL A 146 -24.94 -2.89 -10.83
N GLN A 147 -24.47 -2.92 -9.59
CA GLN A 147 -25.20 -2.37 -8.46
C GLN A 147 -25.06 -0.83 -8.46
N PRO A 148 -26.14 -0.08 -8.16
CA PRO A 148 -26.04 1.37 -8.00
C PRO A 148 -25.02 1.74 -6.92
N GLU A 149 -24.18 2.72 -7.23
CA GLU A 149 -23.25 3.25 -6.25
C GLU A 149 -23.96 4.11 -5.21
N ARG A 150 -23.48 4.03 -3.96
CA ARG A 150 -24.07 4.74 -2.82
C ARG A 150 -23.02 5.63 -2.17
N PRO A 151 -23.09 6.96 -2.38
CA PRO A 151 -22.22 7.87 -1.66
C PRO A 151 -22.41 7.74 -0.14
N PRO A 152 -21.34 7.82 0.65
CA PRO A 152 -21.44 7.86 2.11
C PRO A 152 -22.34 9.03 2.54
N ALA A 153 -23.20 8.79 3.54
CA ALA A 153 -24.11 9.78 4.08
C ALA A 153 -24.14 9.71 5.60
N GLY A 154 -24.38 10.84 6.27
CA GLY A 154 -24.51 10.92 7.72
C GLY A 154 -23.23 10.50 8.46
N VAL A 155 -22.08 10.83 7.93
CA VAL A 155 -20.78 10.46 8.50
C VAL A 155 -20.57 11.16 9.85
N ARG A 156 -20.24 10.38 10.85
CA ARG A 156 -19.89 10.85 12.19
C ARG A 156 -18.47 10.44 12.52
N TRP A 157 -17.70 11.34 13.11
CA TRP A 157 -16.31 11.15 13.45
C TRP A 157 -16.14 10.82 14.93
N HIS A 158 -15.23 9.91 15.24
CA HIS A 158 -14.90 9.47 16.60
C HIS A 158 -13.38 9.40 16.74
N ASP A 159 -12.87 9.74 17.93
CA ASP A 159 -11.46 9.54 18.22
C ASP A 159 -11.07 8.05 18.14
N GLY A 160 -9.81 7.82 17.76
CA GLY A 160 -9.22 6.50 17.74
C GLY A 160 -8.61 6.09 19.08
N SER A 161 -7.72 5.12 19.01
CA SER A 161 -7.03 4.51 20.16
C SER A 161 -6.21 5.50 20.96
N LEU A 162 -5.57 6.49 20.28
CA LEU A 162 -4.83 7.57 20.91
C LEU A 162 -5.46 8.92 20.57
N PRO A 163 -6.27 9.51 21.51
CA PRO A 163 -6.72 10.88 21.38
C PRO A 163 -5.55 11.87 21.29
N PRO A 164 -5.73 13.07 20.68
CA PRO A 164 -4.65 14.02 20.42
C PRO A 164 -3.68 14.25 21.59
N PRO A 165 -4.12 14.52 22.83
CA PRO A 165 -3.18 14.76 23.95
C PRO A 165 -2.33 13.53 24.32
N ARG A 166 -2.89 12.31 24.19
CA ARG A 166 -2.13 11.09 24.46
C ARG A 166 -1.12 10.79 23.35
N TRP A 167 -1.48 11.10 22.11
CA TRP A 167 -0.56 10.94 21.00
C TRP A 167 0.61 11.92 21.09
N GLU A 168 0.38 13.19 21.46
CA GLU A 168 1.46 14.15 21.75
C GLU A 168 2.39 13.66 22.88
N GLN A 169 1.85 13.06 23.92
CA GLN A 169 2.65 12.42 24.98
C GLN A 169 3.48 11.26 24.44
N ALA A 170 2.91 10.43 23.54
CA ALA A 170 3.64 9.34 22.90
C ALA A 170 4.81 9.87 22.05
N VAL A 171 4.57 10.95 21.28
CA VAL A 171 5.64 11.64 20.52
C VAL A 171 6.72 12.18 21.45
N ALA A 172 6.36 12.85 22.54
CA ALA A 172 7.32 13.37 23.53
C ALA A 172 8.18 12.25 24.14
N ARG A 173 7.58 11.09 24.44
CA ARG A 173 8.28 9.91 24.95
C ARG A 173 9.24 9.34 23.89
N ALA A 174 8.83 9.27 22.62
CA ALA A 174 9.68 8.84 21.52
C ALA A 174 10.90 9.75 21.35
N VAL A 175 10.70 11.07 21.37
CA VAL A 175 11.81 12.06 21.34
C VAL A 175 12.75 11.86 22.50
N ALA A 176 12.22 11.64 23.72
CA ALA A 176 13.04 11.40 24.91
C ALA A 176 13.87 10.10 24.80
N ALA A 177 13.26 9.01 24.26
CA ALA A 177 13.94 7.74 24.03
C ALA A 177 15.08 7.87 23.00
N ILE A 178 14.86 8.59 21.89
CA ILE A 178 15.87 8.85 20.87
C ILE A 178 17.03 9.64 21.46
N LYS A 179 16.75 10.72 22.21
CA LYS A 179 17.77 11.54 22.88
C LYS A 179 18.53 10.78 23.96
N ALA A 180 17.88 9.87 24.69
CA ALA A 180 18.55 9.01 25.66
C ALA A 180 19.47 8.01 24.97
N SER A 181 19.00 7.35 23.91
CA SER A 181 19.80 6.44 23.09
C SER A 181 21.06 7.12 22.55
N ASP A 182 20.95 8.34 22.05
CA ASP A 182 22.09 9.09 21.53
C ASP A 182 23.15 9.39 22.61
N ARG A 183 22.73 9.83 23.79
CA ARG A 183 23.61 10.11 24.92
C ARG A 183 24.33 8.88 25.48
N GLU A 184 23.67 7.73 25.42
CA GLU A 184 24.16 6.45 25.94
C GLU A 184 24.96 5.64 24.89
N GLY A 185 25.20 6.21 23.69
CA GLY A 185 25.87 5.53 22.59
C GLY A 185 25.02 4.43 21.93
N GLY A 186 23.72 4.46 22.15
CA GLY A 186 22.78 3.56 21.51
C GLY A 186 22.52 3.92 20.05
N SER A 187 21.73 3.11 19.36
CA SER A 187 21.54 3.18 17.91
C SER A 187 20.21 3.76 17.45
N LEU A 188 19.22 3.95 18.33
CA LEU A 188 17.89 4.47 17.94
C LEU A 188 18.03 5.93 17.45
N ARG A 189 17.61 6.17 16.21
CA ARG A 189 17.69 7.48 15.55
C ARG A 189 16.33 8.02 15.13
N LYS A 190 15.43 7.13 14.75
CA LYS A 190 14.11 7.48 14.21
C LYS A 190 13.08 6.44 14.63
N VAL A 191 11.87 6.88 14.93
CA VAL A 191 10.69 6.03 15.03
C VAL A 191 9.52 6.70 14.31
N VAL A 192 8.70 5.94 13.60
CA VAL A 192 7.48 6.46 12.99
C VAL A 192 6.31 6.12 13.89
N LEU A 193 5.59 7.13 14.38
CA LEU A 193 4.39 6.93 15.19
C LEU A 193 3.14 7.23 14.40
N SER A 194 2.09 6.49 14.67
CA SER A 194 0.80 6.58 14.01
C SER A 194 -0.35 6.64 15.00
N ARG A 195 -1.45 7.21 14.56
CA ARG A 195 -2.74 7.22 15.27
C ARG A 195 -3.86 6.90 14.30
N ASP A 196 -4.99 6.50 14.86
CA ASP A 196 -6.19 6.20 14.10
C ASP A 196 -7.32 7.20 14.38
N LEU A 197 -8.34 7.16 13.53
CA LEU A 197 -9.57 7.93 13.60
C LEU A 197 -10.70 7.08 13.02
N TYR A 198 -11.87 7.08 13.62
CA TYR A 198 -13.02 6.35 13.12
C TYR A 198 -14.06 7.27 12.49
N ALA A 199 -14.67 6.78 11.42
CA ALA A 199 -15.86 7.37 10.83
C ALA A 199 -16.96 6.30 10.75
N THR A 200 -18.20 6.67 11.07
CA THR A 200 -19.38 5.80 10.93
C THR A 200 -20.41 6.49 10.05
N ALA A 201 -20.81 5.81 8.96
CA ALA A 201 -21.84 6.28 8.04
C ALA A 201 -23.22 5.69 8.36
N ALA A 202 -24.28 6.27 7.81
CA ALA A 202 -25.65 5.77 7.95
C ALA A 202 -25.86 4.41 7.26
N GLU A 203 -25.20 4.22 6.13
CA GLU A 203 -25.28 3.00 5.28
C GLU A 203 -23.87 2.42 5.07
N PRO A 204 -23.74 1.16 4.61
CA PRO A 204 -22.45 0.59 4.23
C PRO A 204 -21.70 1.47 3.24
N ILE A 205 -20.39 1.66 3.49
CA ILE A 205 -19.54 2.54 2.70
C ILE A 205 -19.14 1.82 1.40
N ASP A 206 -19.47 2.43 0.26
CA ASP A 206 -19.16 1.90 -1.06
C ASP A 206 -17.72 2.30 -1.47
N ALA A 207 -16.82 1.33 -1.54
CA ALA A 207 -15.42 1.53 -1.91
C ALA A 207 -15.25 2.18 -3.29
N ARG A 208 -16.14 1.91 -4.26
CA ARG A 208 -16.10 2.46 -5.63
C ARG A 208 -16.21 3.98 -5.63
N VAL A 209 -17.07 4.52 -4.77
CA VAL A 209 -17.25 5.97 -4.62
C VAL A 209 -15.96 6.61 -4.09
N LEU A 210 -15.35 6.00 -3.06
CA LEU A 210 -14.10 6.48 -2.49
C LEU A 210 -12.97 6.42 -3.50
N LEU A 211 -12.82 5.31 -4.23
CA LEU A 211 -11.82 5.14 -5.28
C LEU A 211 -11.90 6.25 -6.34
N ARG A 212 -13.08 6.55 -6.87
CA ARG A 212 -13.24 7.60 -7.88
C ARG A 212 -12.93 8.99 -7.34
N ARG A 213 -13.38 9.31 -6.12
CA ARG A 213 -13.07 10.60 -5.47
C ARG A 213 -11.58 10.76 -5.25
N LEU A 214 -10.91 9.70 -4.79
CA LEU A 214 -9.47 9.70 -4.56
C LEU A 214 -8.69 9.80 -5.88
N ALA A 215 -9.00 8.98 -6.88
CA ALA A 215 -8.34 9.01 -8.18
C ALA A 215 -8.48 10.38 -8.89
N SER A 216 -9.66 10.99 -8.81
CA SER A 216 -9.90 12.32 -9.37
C SER A 216 -9.14 13.43 -8.66
N ARG A 217 -9.06 13.38 -7.32
CA ARG A 217 -8.45 14.43 -6.51
C ARG A 217 -6.95 14.30 -6.35
N TYR A 218 -6.43 13.07 -6.40
CA TYR A 218 -5.03 12.73 -6.20
C TYR A 218 -4.49 11.86 -7.35
N PRO A 219 -4.52 12.36 -8.61
CA PRO A 219 -4.17 11.56 -9.79
C PRO A 219 -2.71 11.09 -9.77
N ASP A 220 -1.82 11.80 -9.08
CA ASP A 220 -0.40 11.46 -8.92
C ASP A 220 -0.15 10.34 -7.90
N CYS A 221 -1.15 10.01 -7.07
CA CYS A 221 -1.08 8.91 -6.12
C CYS A 221 -1.56 7.60 -6.75
N TYR A 222 -1.10 6.49 -6.21
CA TYR A 222 -1.68 5.17 -6.49
C TYR A 222 -2.96 5.01 -5.68
N THR A 223 -4.09 5.10 -6.36
CA THR A 223 -5.41 4.83 -5.76
C THR A 223 -5.61 3.32 -5.73
N PHE A 224 -5.94 2.78 -4.57
CA PHE A 224 -6.02 1.34 -4.38
C PHE A 224 -7.23 0.91 -3.57
N ALA A 225 -7.66 -0.32 -3.82
CA ALA A 225 -8.56 -1.09 -2.96
C ALA A 225 -8.11 -2.55 -2.90
N CYS A 226 -8.11 -3.14 -1.72
CA CYS A 226 -7.90 -4.57 -1.51
C CYS A 226 -8.44 -4.97 -0.14
N ASP A 227 -9.38 -5.90 -0.10
CA ASP A 227 -9.92 -6.48 1.14
C ASP A 227 -10.38 -5.43 2.19
N GLY A 228 -11.19 -4.47 1.76
CA GLY A 228 -11.67 -3.37 2.59
C GLY A 228 -10.67 -2.24 2.83
N MET A 229 -9.38 -2.42 2.56
CA MET A 229 -8.46 -1.28 2.52
C MET A 229 -8.71 -0.44 1.28
N VAL A 230 -8.90 0.87 1.46
CA VAL A 230 -9.08 1.85 0.36
C VAL A 230 -8.23 3.08 0.65
N GLY A 231 -7.50 3.57 -0.36
CA GLY A 231 -6.65 4.73 -0.17
C GLY A 231 -6.05 5.29 -1.45
N ALA A 232 -5.21 6.34 -1.28
CA ALA A 232 -4.42 6.95 -2.34
C ALA A 232 -3.00 7.23 -1.82
N THR A 233 -2.10 6.28 -2.03
CA THR A 233 -0.73 6.36 -1.56
C THR A 233 0.18 7.06 -2.56
N PRO A 234 1.01 8.01 -2.14
CA PRO A 234 2.05 8.57 -3.00
C PRO A 234 3.31 7.71 -3.06
N GLU A 235 3.45 6.72 -2.19
CA GLU A 235 4.69 5.99 -1.96
C GLU A 235 4.69 4.61 -2.62
N LEU A 236 5.54 4.46 -3.65
CA LEU A 236 5.80 3.20 -4.30
C LEU A 236 6.93 2.47 -3.56
N LEU A 237 6.56 1.42 -2.81
CA LEU A 237 7.52 0.60 -2.07
C LEU A 237 8.47 -0.12 -3.03
N ILE A 238 7.90 -0.79 -4.04
CA ILE A 238 8.67 -1.48 -5.08
C ILE A 238 7.79 -1.77 -6.29
N GLN A 239 8.31 -1.55 -7.48
CA GLN A 239 7.80 -2.05 -8.75
C GLN A 239 8.83 -2.99 -9.34
N ARG A 240 8.37 -4.08 -9.93
CA ARG A 240 9.17 -4.93 -10.80
C ARG A 240 8.50 -5.06 -12.16
N ALA A 241 9.24 -4.75 -13.21
CA ALA A 241 8.89 -5.04 -14.59
C ALA A 241 10.04 -5.82 -15.22
N TRP A 242 9.86 -7.12 -15.42
CA TRP A 242 10.90 -8.07 -15.84
C TRP A 242 12.09 -8.07 -14.86
N ARG A 243 13.25 -7.52 -15.25
CA ARG A 243 14.42 -7.36 -14.37
C ARG A 243 14.57 -5.94 -13.82
N ALA A 244 13.86 -4.98 -14.39
CA ALA A 244 13.88 -3.62 -13.89
C ALA A 244 13.10 -3.54 -12.58
N VAL A 245 13.66 -2.82 -11.62
CA VAL A 245 13.01 -2.47 -10.35
C VAL A 245 13.05 -0.98 -10.13
N SER A 246 12.00 -0.44 -9.53
CA SER A 246 11.94 0.95 -9.11
C SER A 246 11.19 1.10 -7.80
N ALA A 247 11.56 2.13 -7.04
CA ALA A 247 10.87 2.54 -5.82
C ALA A 247 10.87 4.07 -5.71
N LEU A 248 9.97 4.61 -4.89
CA LEU A 248 9.93 6.03 -4.55
C LEU A 248 9.90 6.15 -3.03
N VAL A 249 10.98 6.66 -2.47
CA VAL A 249 11.12 6.86 -1.02
C VAL A 249 10.63 8.26 -0.67
N LEU A 250 9.70 8.34 0.29
CA LEU A 250 9.15 9.60 0.78
C LEU A 250 9.40 9.74 2.28
N ALA A 251 9.99 10.85 2.71
CA ALA A 251 10.07 11.27 4.11
C ALA A 251 10.31 12.77 4.17
N GLY A 252 9.87 13.43 5.24
CA GLY A 252 9.84 14.88 5.30
C GLY A 252 8.63 15.47 4.57
N THR A 253 7.93 16.41 5.23
CA THR A 253 6.63 16.90 4.75
C THR A 253 6.46 18.38 5.07
N THR A 254 5.85 19.14 4.15
CA THR A 254 5.37 20.50 4.41
C THR A 254 3.99 20.71 3.77
N PRO A 255 3.12 21.56 4.31
CA PRO A 255 1.88 21.96 3.65
C PRO A 255 2.11 22.61 2.30
N ARG A 256 1.04 22.71 1.48
CA ARG A 256 1.01 23.56 0.29
C ARG A 256 0.80 25.02 0.67
N GLY A 257 1.43 25.92 -0.06
CA GLY A 257 1.19 27.37 0.04
C GLY A 257 -0.15 27.78 -0.58
N GLY A 258 -0.73 28.87 -0.11
CA GLY A 258 -1.94 29.46 -0.70
C GLY A 258 -1.68 30.16 -2.04
N THR A 259 -0.45 30.54 -2.32
CA THR A 259 0.04 31.13 -3.57
C THR A 259 1.23 30.34 -4.10
N ALA A 260 1.54 30.48 -5.40
CA ALA A 260 2.71 29.83 -6.00
C ALA A 260 4.03 30.23 -5.28
N ALA A 261 4.19 31.52 -4.93
CA ALA A 261 5.37 32.02 -4.24
C ALA A 261 5.52 31.44 -2.83
N GLU A 262 4.44 31.34 -2.06
CA GLU A 262 4.42 30.68 -0.75
C GLU A 262 4.72 29.18 -0.86
N ASP A 263 4.15 28.51 -1.87
CA ASP A 263 4.36 27.10 -2.12
C ASP A 263 5.83 26.78 -2.44
N ASP A 264 6.45 27.60 -3.29
CA ASP A 264 7.85 27.47 -3.63
C ASP A 264 8.75 27.80 -2.43
N ALA A 265 8.41 28.80 -1.63
CA ALA A 265 9.15 29.14 -0.41
C ALA A 265 9.09 28.01 0.64
N LEU A 266 7.91 27.39 0.85
CA LEU A 266 7.75 26.25 1.74
C LEU A 266 8.53 25.03 1.23
N GLY A 267 8.52 24.78 -0.07
CA GLY A 267 9.30 23.70 -0.67
C GLY A 267 10.81 23.91 -0.53
N ALA A 268 11.29 25.14 -0.76
CA ALA A 268 12.69 25.49 -0.56
C ALA A 268 13.12 25.37 0.92
N ALA A 269 12.25 25.78 1.84
CA ALA A 269 12.49 25.61 3.28
C ALA A 269 12.57 24.12 3.66
N LEU A 270 11.69 23.27 3.12
CA LEU A 270 11.72 21.82 3.36
C LEU A 270 13.04 21.18 2.87
N LEU A 271 13.52 21.56 1.68
CA LEU A 271 14.81 21.08 1.15
C LEU A 271 16.01 21.52 1.98
N ALA A 272 15.92 22.68 2.63
CA ALA A 272 16.99 23.24 3.47
C ALA A 272 16.90 22.79 4.94
N ASP A 273 15.80 22.16 5.34
CA ASP A 273 15.58 21.77 6.74
C ASP A 273 16.40 20.52 7.11
N ALA A 274 17.29 20.68 8.09
CA ALA A 274 18.23 19.64 8.52
C ALA A 274 17.48 18.42 9.12
N LYS A 275 16.38 18.64 9.88
CA LYS A 275 15.58 17.57 10.48
C LYS A 275 14.96 16.70 9.42
N ASN A 276 14.28 17.32 8.45
CA ASN A 276 13.59 16.59 7.38
C ASN A 276 14.57 15.87 6.45
N THR A 277 15.73 16.50 6.19
CA THR A 277 16.81 15.89 5.38
C THR A 277 17.41 14.68 6.08
N GLU A 278 17.64 14.74 7.39
CA GLU A 278 18.12 13.60 8.20
C GLU A 278 17.09 12.46 8.20
N GLU A 279 15.84 12.78 8.46
CA GLU A 279 14.74 11.79 8.41
C GLU A 279 14.68 11.08 7.07
N HIS A 280 14.81 11.84 5.97
CA HIS A 280 14.79 11.31 4.61
C HIS A 280 16.00 10.41 4.34
N ALA A 281 17.18 10.81 4.79
CA ALA A 281 18.41 10.04 4.62
C ALA A 281 18.33 8.64 5.25
N TYR A 282 17.69 8.49 6.41
CA TYR A 282 17.45 7.18 7.02
C TYR A 282 16.54 6.29 6.15
N ALA A 283 15.51 6.86 5.55
CA ALA A 283 14.61 6.11 4.68
C ALA A 283 15.31 5.64 3.40
N VAL A 284 16.12 6.49 2.78
CA VAL A 284 16.92 6.16 1.59
C VAL A 284 17.98 5.11 1.90
N ALA A 285 18.67 5.23 3.05
CA ALA A 285 19.66 4.24 3.49
C ALA A 285 19.00 2.85 3.69
N SER A 286 17.86 2.79 4.35
CA SER A 286 17.10 1.54 4.54
C SER A 286 16.77 0.86 3.21
N MET A 287 16.35 1.64 2.20
CA MET A 287 16.05 1.11 0.86
C MET A 287 17.31 0.62 0.16
N ARG A 288 18.41 1.36 0.24
CA ARG A 288 19.72 0.97 -0.32
C ARG A 288 20.21 -0.34 0.27
N ASP A 289 20.16 -0.47 1.59
CA ASP A 289 20.68 -1.64 2.31
C ASP A 289 19.85 -2.89 1.99
N SER A 290 18.54 -2.74 1.78
CA SER A 290 17.64 -3.85 1.45
C SER A 290 17.71 -4.27 -0.02
N LEU A 291 17.78 -3.31 -0.97
CA LEU A 291 17.77 -3.61 -2.41
C LEU A 291 19.18 -3.87 -2.99
N GLY A 292 20.21 -3.25 -2.42
CA GLY A 292 21.59 -3.35 -2.94
C GLY A 292 22.04 -4.79 -3.17
N PRO A 293 21.89 -5.70 -2.21
CA PRO A 293 22.29 -7.11 -2.37
C PRO A 293 21.51 -7.88 -3.43
N LEU A 294 20.35 -7.36 -3.87
CA LEU A 294 19.43 -8.03 -4.80
C LEU A 294 19.61 -7.54 -6.25
N CYS A 295 20.36 -6.45 -6.45
CA CYS A 295 20.55 -5.82 -7.75
C CYS A 295 21.99 -5.97 -8.24
N GLU A 296 22.16 -6.16 -9.54
CA GLU A 296 23.48 -6.03 -10.19
C GLU A 296 23.85 -4.56 -10.45
N GLU A 297 22.82 -3.71 -10.59
CA GLU A 297 22.92 -2.27 -10.76
C GLU A 297 21.86 -1.61 -9.88
N LEU A 298 22.24 -0.62 -9.08
CA LEU A 298 21.32 0.17 -8.26
C LEU A 298 21.70 1.64 -8.36
N ASP A 299 20.79 2.45 -8.90
CA ASP A 299 20.90 3.90 -9.04
C ASP A 299 19.92 4.56 -8.07
N ILE A 300 20.45 5.43 -7.23
CA ILE A 300 19.69 6.22 -6.25
C ILE A 300 20.03 7.68 -6.49
N GLU A 301 19.02 8.50 -6.70
CA GLU A 301 19.22 9.94 -6.89
C GLU A 301 20.08 10.53 -5.76
N PRO A 302 21.08 11.39 -6.07
CA PRO A 302 22.09 11.84 -5.09
C PRO A 302 21.51 12.75 -4.00
N GLY A 303 20.31 13.27 -4.18
CA GLY A 303 19.59 14.10 -3.21
C GLY A 303 18.09 14.09 -3.46
N PRO A 304 17.29 14.48 -2.46
CA PRO A 304 15.83 14.51 -2.61
C PRO A 304 15.37 15.64 -3.54
N VAL A 305 14.27 15.36 -4.25
CA VAL A 305 13.48 16.34 -5.01
C VAL A 305 12.16 16.60 -4.28
N LEU A 306 11.46 17.67 -4.66
CA LEU A 306 10.12 17.95 -4.13
C LEU A 306 9.06 17.20 -4.93
N LEU A 307 8.30 16.37 -4.26
CA LEU A 307 7.04 15.81 -4.77
C LEU A 307 5.87 16.68 -4.28
N LYS A 308 5.24 17.41 -5.20
CA LYS A 308 4.09 18.27 -4.90
C LYS A 308 2.80 17.50 -5.11
N LEU A 309 2.08 17.23 -4.03
CA LEU A 309 0.72 16.66 -4.03
C LEU A 309 -0.32 17.77 -3.84
N PRO A 310 -1.62 17.53 -4.07
CA PRO A 310 -2.64 18.57 -3.92
C PRO A 310 -2.70 19.24 -2.54
N ASN A 311 -2.33 18.55 -1.48
CA ASN A 311 -2.43 19.02 -0.10
C ASN A 311 -1.10 19.14 0.66
N LEU A 312 -0.03 18.56 0.15
CA LEU A 312 1.29 18.48 0.80
C LEU A 312 2.42 18.50 -0.22
N GLN A 313 3.63 18.83 0.24
CA GLN A 313 4.89 18.56 -0.46
C GLN A 313 5.71 17.59 0.37
N HIS A 314 6.42 16.69 -0.30
CA HIS A 314 7.33 15.72 0.34
C HIS A 314 8.73 15.82 -0.27
N LEU A 315 9.74 15.48 0.53
CA LEU A 315 11.03 15.07 -0.02
C LEU A 315 10.86 13.68 -0.63
N ALA A 316 11.36 13.50 -1.84
CA ALA A 316 11.25 12.28 -2.63
C ALA A 316 12.60 11.90 -3.24
N THR A 317 12.95 10.61 -3.20
CA THR A 317 14.13 10.07 -3.87
C THR A 317 13.71 8.87 -4.71
N HIS A 318 13.98 8.93 -6.01
CA HIS A 318 13.78 7.79 -6.90
C HIS A 318 14.92 6.80 -6.77
N VAL A 319 14.55 5.53 -6.71
CA VAL A 319 15.46 4.39 -6.72
C VAL A 319 15.15 3.57 -7.96
N ARG A 320 16.17 3.26 -8.76
CA ARG A 320 16.05 2.40 -9.94
C ARG A 320 17.14 1.36 -9.89
N GLY A 321 16.82 0.15 -10.37
CA GLY A 321 17.80 -0.91 -10.37
C GLY A 321 17.48 -2.00 -11.37
N LYS A 322 18.40 -2.94 -11.47
CA LYS A 322 18.28 -4.13 -12.30
C LYS A 322 18.63 -5.35 -11.45
N LEU A 323 17.67 -6.24 -11.30
CA LEU A 323 17.85 -7.46 -10.51
C LEU A 323 19.04 -8.26 -10.99
N ALA A 324 19.82 -8.76 -10.04
CA ALA A 324 20.88 -9.72 -10.31
C ALA A 324 20.32 -10.96 -11.00
N ARG A 325 21.08 -11.52 -11.92
CA ARG A 325 20.69 -12.79 -12.57
C ARG A 325 20.71 -13.91 -11.54
N PRO A 326 19.67 -14.74 -11.47
CA PRO A 326 19.71 -15.91 -10.60
C PRO A 326 20.83 -16.86 -11.05
N GLY A 327 21.42 -17.56 -10.10
CA GLY A 327 22.33 -18.66 -10.41
C GLY A 327 21.62 -19.82 -11.13
N PRO A 328 22.37 -20.83 -11.58
CA PRO A 328 21.80 -21.98 -12.26
C PRO A 328 20.66 -22.63 -11.46
N GLY A 329 19.49 -22.79 -12.08
CA GLY A 329 18.29 -23.36 -11.45
C GLY A 329 17.52 -22.41 -10.53
N GLY A 330 17.98 -21.17 -10.34
CA GLY A 330 17.28 -20.14 -9.58
C GLY A 330 16.24 -19.40 -10.40
N SER A 331 15.30 -18.73 -9.72
CA SER A 331 14.35 -17.80 -10.31
C SER A 331 14.60 -16.37 -9.83
N LEU A 332 14.21 -15.38 -10.62
CA LEU A 332 14.20 -13.98 -10.20
C LEU A 332 13.22 -13.80 -9.01
N ARG A 333 13.58 -12.96 -8.04
CA ARG A 333 12.63 -12.59 -6.97
C ARG A 333 11.42 -11.90 -7.59
N SER A 334 10.24 -12.30 -7.17
CA SER A 334 8.99 -11.66 -7.60
C SER A 334 8.84 -10.26 -6.97
N ALA A 335 7.89 -9.47 -7.48
CA ALA A 335 7.53 -8.18 -6.89
C ALA A 335 7.10 -8.33 -5.41
N LEU A 336 6.40 -9.43 -5.06
CA LEU A 336 6.01 -9.73 -3.68
C LEU A 336 7.21 -10.08 -2.81
N GLY A 337 8.12 -10.92 -3.29
CA GLY A 337 9.35 -11.26 -2.57
C GLY A 337 10.29 -10.07 -2.38
N LEU A 338 10.28 -9.11 -3.33
CA LEU A 338 10.97 -7.83 -3.18
C LEU A 338 10.29 -6.95 -2.12
N ALA A 339 8.95 -6.85 -2.14
CA ALA A 339 8.20 -6.11 -1.12
C ALA A 339 8.52 -6.64 0.29
N GLY A 340 8.56 -7.97 0.47
CA GLY A 340 8.95 -8.59 1.74
C GLY A 340 10.41 -8.32 2.14
N ALA A 341 11.32 -8.18 1.18
CA ALA A 341 12.72 -7.87 1.46
C ALA A 341 12.97 -6.43 1.91
N VAL A 342 12.11 -5.48 1.48
CA VAL A 342 12.26 -4.06 1.83
C VAL A 342 11.33 -3.61 2.95
N HIS A 343 10.28 -4.36 3.27
CA HIS A 343 9.32 -4.01 4.32
C HIS A 343 9.75 -4.59 5.69
N PRO A 344 9.59 -3.77 6.79
CA PRO A 344 9.23 -2.36 6.80
C PRO A 344 10.45 -1.45 6.57
N THR A 345 10.26 -0.39 5.79
CA THR A 345 11.29 0.65 5.60
C THR A 345 11.38 1.60 6.79
N ALA A 346 12.49 2.33 6.91
CA ALA A 346 12.61 3.39 7.90
C ALA A 346 11.66 4.59 7.67
N ALA A 347 11.01 4.65 6.49
CA ALA A 347 9.96 5.65 6.20
C ALA A 347 8.67 5.40 7.00
N VAL A 348 8.38 4.16 7.40
CA VAL A 348 7.16 3.78 8.12
C VAL A 348 7.39 3.07 9.46
N CYS A 349 8.62 2.66 9.75
CA CYS A 349 8.99 2.01 11.02
C CYS A 349 9.98 2.86 11.81
N GLY A 350 11.22 2.94 11.37
CA GLY A 350 12.28 3.67 12.05
C GLY A 350 13.64 3.01 11.89
N THR A 351 14.63 3.52 12.60
CA THR A 351 16.03 3.06 12.52
C THR A 351 16.65 3.00 13.90
N PRO A 352 17.22 1.82 14.30
CA PRO A 352 17.11 0.50 13.68
C PRO A 352 15.70 -0.07 13.75
N THR A 353 15.31 -0.87 12.74
CA THR A 353 13.94 -1.37 12.60
C THR A 353 13.43 -2.13 13.83
N GLY A 354 14.25 -3.03 14.41
CA GLY A 354 13.84 -3.83 15.58
C GLY A 354 13.51 -2.97 16.80
N THR A 355 14.43 -2.08 17.20
CA THR A 355 14.23 -1.17 18.34
C THR A 355 13.07 -0.21 18.10
N ALA A 356 12.92 0.29 16.85
CA ALA A 356 11.81 1.16 16.49
C ALA A 356 10.47 0.41 16.59
N MET A 357 10.39 -0.84 16.15
CA MET A 357 9.20 -1.68 16.22
C MET A 357 8.76 -1.93 17.68
N GLU A 358 9.70 -2.22 18.57
CA GLU A 358 9.41 -2.38 20.01
C GLU A 358 8.80 -1.11 20.58
N LEU A 359 9.38 0.06 20.28
CA LEU A 359 8.89 1.34 20.75
C LEU A 359 7.53 1.73 20.15
N ILE A 360 7.26 1.39 18.89
CA ILE A 360 5.96 1.55 18.24
C ILE A 360 4.89 0.77 19.02
N ARG A 361 5.12 -0.52 19.29
CA ARG A 361 4.18 -1.37 20.03
C ARG A 361 3.88 -0.83 21.43
N GLU A 362 4.91 -0.30 22.11
CA GLU A 362 4.75 0.30 23.42
C GLU A 362 3.93 1.60 23.40
N LEU A 363 4.21 2.49 22.42
CA LEU A 363 3.70 3.86 22.44
C LEU A 363 2.34 4.01 21.77
N GLU A 364 2.07 3.30 20.66
CA GLU A 364 0.82 3.44 19.91
C GLU A 364 -0.37 2.79 20.60
N GLN A 365 -0.16 1.71 21.36
CA GLN A 365 -1.21 0.95 22.04
C GLN A 365 -2.37 0.55 21.11
N MET A 366 -2.06 0.35 19.82
CA MET A 366 -2.99 -0.08 18.80
C MET A 366 -2.29 -1.04 17.82
N ASP A 367 -3.06 -1.90 17.18
CA ASP A 367 -2.62 -2.62 16.00
C ASP A 367 -2.86 -1.73 14.77
N ARG A 368 -1.82 -1.53 13.97
CA ARG A 368 -1.91 -0.85 12.67
C ARG A 368 -2.63 -1.71 11.63
N GLU A 369 -2.78 -2.99 11.91
CA GLU A 369 -3.29 -3.96 10.95
C GLU A 369 -2.49 -3.87 9.62
N ARG A 370 -3.16 -3.51 8.54
CA ARG A 370 -2.56 -3.38 7.20
C ARG A 370 -2.11 -1.96 6.85
N TYR A 371 -2.40 -0.95 7.68
CA TYR A 371 -1.88 0.40 7.51
C TYR A 371 -0.35 0.41 7.62
N ALA A 372 0.31 1.15 6.73
CA ALA A 372 1.76 1.19 6.55
C ALA A 372 2.40 -0.15 6.10
N GLY A 373 1.58 -1.18 5.88
CA GLY A 373 1.99 -2.44 5.24
C GLY A 373 1.98 -2.35 3.72
N PRO A 374 2.56 -3.34 3.03
CA PRO A 374 2.51 -3.41 1.57
C PRO A 374 1.10 -3.67 1.04
N VAL A 375 0.70 -2.92 0.00
CA VAL A 375 -0.53 -3.12 -0.76
C VAL A 375 -0.22 -3.02 -2.25
N GLY A 376 -0.78 -3.91 -3.06
CA GLY A 376 -0.49 -3.89 -4.48
C GLY A 376 -0.92 -5.16 -5.21
N TRP A 377 -0.20 -5.50 -6.27
CA TRP A 377 -0.51 -6.65 -7.12
C TRP A 377 0.75 -7.33 -7.66
N MET A 378 0.58 -8.59 -8.09
CA MET A 378 1.60 -9.38 -8.77
C MET A 378 0.96 -10.27 -9.83
N ASP A 379 1.60 -10.39 -11.02
CA ASP A 379 1.23 -11.34 -12.06
C ASP A 379 1.99 -12.69 -11.94
N ALA A 380 1.59 -13.66 -12.77
CA ALA A 380 2.21 -14.98 -12.80
C ALA A 380 3.69 -14.97 -13.22
N SER A 381 4.16 -13.94 -13.91
CA SER A 381 5.57 -13.75 -14.28
C SER A 381 6.39 -13.12 -13.14
N GLY A 382 5.73 -12.77 -12.03
CA GLY A 382 6.32 -12.12 -10.88
C GLY A 382 6.54 -10.62 -11.07
N ASN A 383 6.04 -9.99 -12.16
CA ASN A 383 5.96 -8.54 -12.24
C ASN A 383 4.88 -8.02 -11.30
N GLY A 384 4.97 -6.77 -10.90
CA GLY A 384 3.97 -6.18 -10.02
C GLY A 384 4.40 -4.85 -9.43
N GLU A 385 3.46 -4.25 -8.74
CA GLU A 385 3.64 -2.99 -8.03
C GLU A 385 3.10 -3.13 -6.62
N TRP A 386 3.91 -2.73 -5.65
CA TRP A 386 3.54 -2.67 -4.24
C TRP A 386 3.83 -1.27 -3.71
N GLY A 387 2.82 -0.61 -3.15
CA GLY A 387 2.98 0.62 -2.40
C GLY A 387 2.91 0.37 -0.91
N ILE A 388 3.16 1.41 -0.14
CA ILE A 388 2.89 1.42 1.29
C ILE A 388 1.47 1.92 1.48
N ALA A 389 0.63 1.19 2.23
CA ALA A 389 -0.77 1.56 2.49
C ALA A 389 -0.85 2.82 3.38
N LEU A 390 -0.78 3.97 2.73
CA LEU A 390 -0.87 5.30 3.36
C LEU A 390 -2.09 6.05 2.82
N ARG A 391 -2.50 7.11 3.53
CA ARG A 391 -3.67 7.93 3.14
C ARG A 391 -4.88 7.05 2.86
N CYS A 392 -5.15 6.09 3.74
CA CYS A 392 -6.12 5.03 3.55
C CYS A 392 -7.03 4.86 4.76
N ALA A 393 -8.04 4.05 4.56
CA ALA A 393 -8.91 3.54 5.61
C ALA A 393 -9.16 2.05 5.41
N GLN A 394 -9.35 1.32 6.51
CA GLN A 394 -9.97 0.01 6.54
C GLN A 394 -11.48 0.20 6.65
N LEU A 395 -12.21 -0.33 5.67
CA LEU A 395 -13.67 -0.33 5.64
C LEU A 395 -14.21 -1.63 6.23
N ASP A 396 -15.21 -1.51 7.10
CA ASP A 396 -16.00 -2.63 7.64
C ASP A 396 -17.46 -2.19 7.72
N GLY A 397 -18.27 -2.61 6.74
CA GLY A 397 -19.65 -2.23 6.62
C GLY A 397 -19.83 -0.70 6.61
N ARG A 398 -20.40 -0.16 7.70
CA ARG A 398 -20.64 1.28 7.86
C ARG A 398 -19.50 2.04 8.52
N THR A 399 -18.44 1.37 8.90
CA THR A 399 -17.31 1.95 9.62
C THR A 399 -16.10 2.06 8.70
N ALA A 400 -15.38 3.19 8.82
CA ALA A 400 -14.06 3.37 8.25
C ALA A 400 -13.07 3.70 9.38
N ARG A 401 -11.99 2.94 9.50
CA ARG A 401 -10.86 3.23 10.38
C ARG A 401 -9.74 3.84 9.56
N LEU A 402 -9.47 5.12 9.78
CA LEU A 402 -8.44 5.89 9.09
C LEU A 402 -7.17 5.91 9.92
N PHE A 403 -6.02 6.05 9.24
CA PHE A 403 -4.72 6.12 9.91
C PHE A 403 -3.87 7.26 9.37
N ALA A 404 -3.08 7.87 10.25
CA ALA A 404 -2.05 8.84 9.88
C ALA A 404 -0.94 8.88 10.93
N GLY A 405 0.26 9.28 10.51
CA GLY A 405 1.41 9.39 11.41
C GLY A 405 2.55 10.15 10.76
N GLY A 406 3.66 10.25 11.47
CA GLY A 406 4.87 10.94 11.04
C GLY A 406 6.14 10.34 11.62
N GLY A 407 7.29 10.64 11.00
CA GLY A 407 8.59 10.23 11.49
C GLY A 407 9.07 11.13 12.63
N ILE A 408 9.39 10.52 13.75
CA ILE A 408 9.88 11.20 14.95
C ILE A 408 11.38 11.01 15.04
N VAL A 409 12.08 12.13 15.17
CA VAL A 409 13.54 12.22 15.39
C VAL A 409 13.82 13.08 16.62
N ALA A 410 15.07 13.20 17.02
CA ALA A 410 15.47 13.95 18.23
C ALA A 410 14.97 15.43 18.25
N GLY A 411 14.80 16.04 17.08
CA GLY A 411 14.34 17.42 16.90
C GLY A 411 12.81 17.57 16.73
N SER A 412 12.03 16.51 16.78
CA SER A 412 10.58 16.58 16.59
C SER A 412 9.87 17.33 17.72
N ASP A 413 8.84 18.11 17.35
CA ASP A 413 7.95 18.82 18.26
C ASP A 413 6.55 18.14 18.26
N PRO A 414 6.02 17.74 19.43
CA PRO A 414 4.77 16.98 19.49
C PRO A 414 3.55 17.67 18.87
N GLU A 415 3.42 18.99 19.04
CA GLU A 415 2.29 19.76 18.51
C GLU A 415 2.38 19.86 16.97
N ALA A 416 3.58 20.12 16.45
CA ALA A 416 3.82 20.15 15.02
C ALA A 416 3.55 18.79 14.36
N GLU A 417 3.98 17.69 14.98
CA GLU A 417 3.74 16.33 14.48
C GLU A 417 2.24 15.96 14.51
N LEU A 418 1.48 16.43 15.54
CA LEU A 418 0.02 16.27 15.57
C LEU A 418 -0.64 17.03 14.42
N ALA A 419 -0.24 18.28 14.18
CA ALA A 419 -0.77 19.08 13.09
C ALA A 419 -0.51 18.42 11.72
N GLU A 420 0.69 17.85 11.52
CA GLU A 420 1.03 17.11 10.32
C GLU A 420 0.15 15.87 10.13
N ALA A 421 -0.05 15.07 11.20
CA ALA A 421 -0.92 13.90 11.17
C ALA A 421 -2.37 14.29 10.78
N GLN A 422 -2.89 15.41 11.31
CA GLN A 422 -4.23 15.91 10.95
C GLN A 422 -4.36 16.23 9.45
N VAL A 423 -3.33 16.81 8.84
CA VAL A 423 -3.33 17.08 7.39
C VAL A 423 -3.30 15.77 6.58
N LYS A 424 -2.63 14.75 7.08
CA LYS A 424 -2.54 13.43 6.43
C LYS A 424 -3.86 12.64 6.46
N PHE A 425 -4.79 12.93 7.35
CA PHE A 425 -6.14 12.37 7.33
C PHE A 425 -7.04 12.97 6.23
N ARG A 426 -6.75 14.20 5.76
CA ARG A 426 -7.63 14.96 4.84
C ARG A 426 -8.04 14.18 3.58
N PRO A 427 -7.17 13.42 2.88
CA PRO A 427 -7.58 12.70 1.68
C PRO A 427 -8.77 11.76 1.93
N MET A 428 -8.70 10.95 2.97
CA MET A 428 -9.78 10.02 3.30
C MET A 428 -11.00 10.73 3.92
N ARG A 429 -10.79 11.73 4.77
CA ARG A 429 -11.91 12.55 5.28
C ARG A 429 -12.70 13.18 4.15
N ASN A 430 -12.01 13.83 3.22
CA ASN A 430 -12.66 14.45 2.05
C ASN A 430 -13.34 13.43 1.13
N ALA A 431 -12.84 12.19 1.05
CA ALA A 431 -13.49 11.14 0.28
C ALA A 431 -14.78 10.63 0.95
N LEU A 432 -14.88 10.72 2.27
CA LEU A 432 -16.04 10.29 3.06
C LEU A 432 -17.10 11.42 3.25
N ASP A 433 -16.67 12.67 3.39
CA ASP A 433 -17.50 13.83 3.78
C ASP A 433 -18.10 14.58 2.58
N PHE A 434 -18.67 13.95 1.60
CA PHE A 434 -19.35 14.65 0.50
C PHE A 434 -20.86 14.57 0.61
#